data_32c1998d2a86b984e6ffaf5d134549c5
#
_entry.id   32c1998d2a86b984e6ffaf5d134549c5
#
_cell.length_a   1.000
_cell.length_b   1.000
_cell.length_c   1.000
_cell.angle_alpha   90.00
_cell.angle_beta   90.00
_cell.angle_gamma   90.00
#
_symmetry.space_group_name_H-M   'P 1'
#
loop_
_entity.id
_entity.type
_entity.pdbx_description
1 polymer ?
#
loop_
_entity_poly.entity_id
_entity_poly.type
_entity_poly.pdbx_seq_one_letter_code
_entity_poly.pdbx_strand_id
1 'polypeptide(L)'
;MKEYIRLETKIKKEMSDLIYDRMLKGESKLAVIGLGYVGLPIALDFARKIKVVGFDINQKRVDMMKNNIDPSNELEAKDFEGCDILFSADINDLKDVEFYIVAVPTPIDDANLPDLTPLLGASKTVAQVL
;
A
#
# COMPACT_ATOMS: atom_id res chain seq x y z
N MET A 1 5.71 -20.22 -30.97
CA MET A 1 6.42 -19.30 -30.08
C MET A 1 5.75 -17.92 -30.03
N LYS A 2 5.60 -17.23 -31.18
CA LYS A 2 4.95 -15.90 -31.24
C LYS A 2 3.48 -15.92 -30.79
N GLU A 3 2.72 -16.95 -31.15
CA GLU A 3 1.33 -17.10 -30.73
C GLU A 3 1.19 -17.36 -29.23
N TYR A 4 2.09 -18.15 -28.65
CA TYR A 4 2.13 -18.41 -27.20
C TYR A 4 2.39 -17.12 -26.41
N ILE A 5 3.40 -16.34 -26.82
CA ILE A 5 3.74 -15.06 -26.18
C ILE A 5 2.57 -14.07 -26.30
N ARG A 6 1.90 -14.04 -27.46
CA ARG A 6 0.75 -13.18 -27.69
C ARG A 6 -0.43 -13.56 -26.78
N LEU A 7 -0.68 -14.86 -26.62
CA LEU A 7 -1.74 -15.37 -25.75
C LEU A 7 -1.43 -15.06 -24.26
N GLU A 8 -0.19 -15.30 -23.83
CA GLU A 8 0.25 -14.99 -22.46
C GLU A 8 0.11 -13.49 -22.14
N THR A 9 0.52 -12.64 -23.07
CA THR A 9 0.38 -11.18 -22.92
C THR A 9 -1.08 -10.76 -22.84
N LYS A 10 -1.94 -11.36 -23.68
CA LYS A 10 -3.39 -11.10 -23.68
C LYS A 10 -4.03 -11.50 -22.35
N ILE A 11 -3.72 -12.71 -21.87
CA ILE A 11 -4.24 -13.22 -20.59
C ILE A 11 -3.79 -12.32 -19.43
N LYS A 12 -2.53 -11.94 -19.36
CA LYS A 12 -2.00 -11.03 -18.33
C LYS A 12 -2.72 -9.68 -18.35
N LYS A 13 -2.97 -9.14 -19.55
CA LYS A 13 -3.69 -7.88 -19.69
C LYS A 13 -5.14 -8.01 -19.22
N GLU A 14 -5.85 -9.05 -19.65
CA GLU A 14 -7.24 -9.29 -19.25
C GLU A 14 -7.37 -9.48 -17.73
N MET A 15 -6.44 -10.20 -17.10
CA MET A 15 -6.40 -10.36 -15.63
C MET A 15 -6.13 -9.04 -14.92
N SER A 16 -5.20 -8.23 -15.42
CA SER A 16 -4.90 -6.91 -14.86
C SER A 16 -6.09 -5.97 -14.97
N ASP A 17 -6.75 -5.94 -16.12
CA ASP A 17 -7.96 -5.13 -16.34
C ASP A 17 -9.09 -5.56 -15.38
N LEU A 18 -9.24 -6.87 -15.14
CA LEU A 18 -10.23 -7.40 -14.20
C LEU A 18 -9.97 -6.96 -12.76
N ILE A 19 -8.73 -6.98 -12.29
CA ILE A 19 -8.36 -6.54 -10.92
C ILE A 19 -8.64 -5.03 -10.79
N TYR A 20 -8.25 -4.24 -11.75
CA TYR A 20 -8.47 -2.81 -11.75
C TYR A 20 -9.97 -2.46 -11.74
N ASP A 21 -10.75 -3.11 -12.57
CA ASP A 21 -12.21 -2.93 -12.60
C ASP A 21 -12.85 -3.29 -11.26
N ARG A 22 -12.43 -4.37 -10.63
CA ARG A 22 -12.89 -4.78 -9.29
C ARG A 22 -12.54 -3.74 -8.24
N MET A 23 -11.34 -3.15 -8.30
CA MET A 23 -10.94 -2.07 -7.40
C MET A 23 -11.83 -0.84 -7.57
N LEU A 24 -12.11 -0.43 -8.81
CA LEU A 24 -13.00 0.69 -9.09
C LEU A 24 -14.43 0.48 -8.57
N LYS A 25 -14.93 -0.76 -8.59
CA LYS A 25 -16.24 -1.14 -8.06
C LYS A 25 -16.27 -1.33 -6.54
N GLY A 26 -15.11 -1.23 -5.87
CA GLY A 26 -14.99 -1.47 -4.44
C GLY A 26 -15.06 -2.94 -4.02
N GLU A 27 -14.93 -3.86 -4.96
CA GLU A 27 -14.91 -5.31 -4.73
C GLU A 27 -13.53 -5.82 -4.31
N SER A 28 -12.50 -5.04 -4.56
CA SER A 28 -11.11 -5.33 -4.17
C SER A 28 -10.47 -4.10 -3.56
N LYS A 29 -9.42 -4.31 -2.78
CA LYS A 29 -8.69 -3.26 -2.06
C LYS A 29 -7.22 -3.28 -2.44
N LEU A 30 -6.61 -2.10 -2.40
CA LEU A 30 -5.17 -1.91 -2.49
C LEU A 30 -4.64 -1.62 -1.08
N ALA A 31 -3.50 -2.17 -0.74
CA ALA A 31 -2.79 -1.81 0.48
C ALA A 31 -1.48 -1.09 0.18
N VAL A 32 -1.17 -0.10 0.99
CA VAL A 32 0.16 0.53 1.05
C VAL A 32 0.79 0.16 2.38
N ILE A 33 1.91 -0.53 2.33
CA ILE A 33 2.67 -0.99 3.49
C ILE A 33 3.81 0.00 3.75
N GLY A 34 3.73 0.69 4.85
CA GLY A 34 4.64 1.78 5.19
C GLY A 34 4.07 3.14 4.81
N LEU A 35 3.77 3.96 5.81
CA LEU A 35 3.08 5.24 5.65
C LEU A 35 3.96 6.41 6.08
N GLY A 36 5.21 6.39 5.62
CA GLY A 36 6.13 7.51 5.75
C GLY A 36 5.84 8.63 4.72
N TYR A 37 6.79 9.51 4.53
CA TYR A 37 6.65 10.65 3.61
C TYR A 37 6.46 10.25 2.14
N VAL A 38 6.76 9.00 1.76
CA VAL A 38 6.51 8.47 0.42
C VAL A 38 5.19 7.68 0.39
N GLY A 39 4.98 6.77 1.33
CA GLY A 39 3.83 5.86 1.32
C GLY A 39 2.51 6.55 1.62
N LEU A 40 2.47 7.48 2.56
CA LEU A 40 1.22 8.16 2.92
C LEU A 40 0.64 8.97 1.75
N PRO A 41 1.39 9.83 1.03
CA PRO A 41 0.86 10.53 -0.14
C PRO A 41 0.35 9.58 -1.22
N ILE A 42 1.06 8.49 -1.50
CA ILE A 42 0.64 7.47 -2.46
C ILE A 42 -0.69 6.84 -2.03
N ALA A 43 -0.80 6.46 -0.77
CA ALA A 43 -2.02 5.86 -0.23
C ALA A 43 -3.23 6.80 -0.36
N LEU A 44 -3.07 8.07 -0.05
CA LEU A 44 -4.12 9.08 -0.16
C LEU A 44 -4.53 9.33 -1.62
N ASP A 45 -3.58 9.37 -2.54
CA ASP A 45 -3.87 9.55 -3.97
C ASP A 45 -4.71 8.39 -4.53
N PHE A 46 -4.37 7.16 -4.21
CA PHE A 46 -5.18 6.01 -4.60
C PHE A 46 -6.55 6.00 -3.91
N ALA A 47 -6.59 6.41 -2.64
CA ALA A 47 -7.83 6.41 -1.85
C ALA A 47 -8.89 7.41 -2.34
N ARG A 48 -8.52 8.34 -3.20
CA ARG A 48 -9.49 9.21 -3.87
C ARG A 48 -10.30 8.50 -4.93
N LYS A 49 -9.87 7.33 -5.40
CA LYS A 49 -10.50 6.59 -6.51
C LYS A 49 -10.92 5.18 -6.12
N ILE A 50 -10.18 4.53 -5.23
CA ILE A 50 -10.39 3.14 -4.83
C ILE A 50 -10.28 2.98 -3.33
N LYS A 51 -10.72 1.83 -2.81
CA LYS A 51 -10.57 1.50 -1.38
C LYS A 51 -9.11 1.13 -1.09
N VAL A 52 -8.54 1.78 -0.09
CA VAL A 52 -7.14 1.57 0.33
C VAL A 52 -7.08 1.17 1.78
N VAL A 53 -6.19 0.24 2.09
CA VAL A 53 -5.72 -0.03 3.45
C VAL A 53 -4.32 0.56 3.58
N GLY A 54 -4.17 1.56 4.40
CA GLY A 54 -2.86 2.10 4.77
C GLY A 54 -2.35 1.39 6.02
N PHE A 55 -1.31 0.59 5.86
CA PHE A 55 -0.74 -0.22 6.94
C PHE A 55 0.60 0.34 7.42
N ASP A 56 0.73 0.52 8.72
CA ASP A 56 1.98 0.86 9.38
C ASP A 56 2.09 0.08 10.70
N ILE A 57 3.25 -0.46 11.01
CA ILE A 57 3.47 -1.22 12.24
C ILE A 57 3.45 -0.33 13.50
N ASN A 58 3.60 0.97 13.34
CA ASN A 58 3.62 1.93 14.44
C ASN A 58 2.21 2.43 14.75
N GLN A 59 1.63 1.93 15.84
CA GLN A 59 0.27 2.27 16.25
C GLN A 59 0.09 3.77 16.50
N LYS A 60 1.07 4.46 17.07
CA LYS A 60 0.97 5.90 17.34
C LYS A 60 0.84 6.70 16.03
N ARG A 61 1.60 6.32 15.02
CA ARG A 61 1.51 6.94 13.68
C ARG A 61 0.14 6.69 13.06
N VAL A 62 -0.36 5.46 13.16
CA VAL A 62 -1.71 5.08 12.68
C VAL A 62 -2.77 5.94 13.38
N ASP A 63 -2.69 6.11 14.69
CA ASP A 63 -3.65 6.93 15.45
C ASP A 63 -3.64 8.39 15.01
N MET A 64 -2.46 8.95 14.72
CA MET A 64 -2.35 10.30 14.17
C MET A 64 -3.03 10.42 12.80
N MET A 65 -2.76 9.48 11.90
CA MET A 65 -3.33 9.49 10.55
C MET A 65 -4.85 9.29 10.56
N LYS A 66 -5.39 8.50 11.49
CA LYS A 66 -6.85 8.40 11.70
C LYS A 66 -7.50 9.73 12.10
N ASN A 67 -6.75 10.63 12.69
CA ASN A 67 -7.17 11.99 13.04
C ASN A 67 -6.75 13.03 12.00
N ASN A 68 -6.42 12.61 10.79
CA ASN A 68 -5.98 13.46 9.68
C ASN A 68 -4.72 14.28 10.00
N ILE A 69 -3.81 13.66 10.75
CA ILE A 69 -2.51 14.24 11.10
C ILE A 69 -1.43 13.40 10.44
N ASP A 70 -0.60 14.05 9.62
CA ASP A 70 0.60 13.43 9.05
C ASP A 70 1.73 13.42 10.08
N PRO A 71 2.20 12.23 10.52
CA PRO A 71 3.31 12.14 11.47
C PRO A 71 4.62 12.77 10.96
N SER A 72 4.79 12.88 9.65
CA SER A 72 5.96 13.50 9.01
C SER A 72 5.78 15.02 8.79
N ASN A 73 4.61 15.56 9.10
CA ASN A 73 4.26 16.97 8.98
C ASN A 73 4.46 17.58 7.57
N GLU A 74 4.30 16.75 6.54
CA GLU A 74 4.41 17.15 5.13
C GLU A 74 3.04 17.49 4.54
N LEU A 75 1.98 16.84 5.01
CA LEU A 75 0.61 16.98 4.54
C LEU A 75 -0.27 17.68 5.58
N GLU A 76 -1.28 18.38 5.10
CA GLU A 76 -2.28 19.05 5.92
C GLU A 76 -3.56 18.19 6.07
N ALA A 77 -4.41 18.52 7.03
CA ALA A 77 -5.68 17.81 7.24
C ALA A 77 -6.55 17.75 5.97
N LYS A 78 -6.54 18.79 5.15
CA LYS A 78 -7.28 18.84 3.88
C LYS A 78 -6.86 17.76 2.87
N ASP A 79 -5.61 17.29 2.94
CA ASP A 79 -5.07 16.28 2.04
C ASP A 79 -5.69 14.89 2.31
N PHE A 80 -6.26 14.68 3.49
CA PHE A 80 -6.99 13.46 3.86
C PHE A 80 -8.46 13.47 3.42
N GLU A 81 -8.99 14.61 3.02
CA GLU A 81 -10.40 14.73 2.64
C GLU A 81 -10.70 13.97 1.35
N GLY A 82 -11.87 13.34 1.28
CA GLY A 82 -12.33 12.60 0.11
C GLY A 82 -11.58 11.29 -0.15
N CYS A 83 -10.83 10.79 0.81
CA CYS A 83 -10.07 9.54 0.72
C CYS A 83 -10.82 8.39 1.39
N ASP A 84 -11.01 7.29 0.65
CA ASP A 84 -11.56 6.03 1.19
C ASP A 84 -10.40 5.14 1.67
N ILE A 85 -9.93 5.40 2.87
CA ILE A 85 -8.76 4.75 3.44
C ILE A 85 -9.02 4.28 4.87
N LEU A 86 -8.60 3.05 5.15
CA LEU A 86 -8.50 2.51 6.50
C LEU A 86 -7.03 2.51 6.91
N PHE A 87 -6.67 3.30 7.91
CA PHE A 87 -5.35 3.23 8.53
C PHE A 87 -5.35 2.15 9.60
N SER A 88 -4.37 1.25 9.56
CA SER A 88 -4.31 0.10 10.46
C SER A 88 -2.87 -0.31 10.77
N ALA A 89 -2.68 -0.82 11.99
CA ALA A 89 -1.49 -1.56 12.41
C ALA A 89 -1.79 -3.05 12.62
N ASP A 90 -3.01 -3.48 12.32
CA ASP A 90 -3.46 -4.87 12.45
C ASP A 90 -3.36 -5.59 11.10
N ILE A 91 -2.56 -6.67 11.07
CA ILE A 91 -2.37 -7.50 9.89
C ILE A 91 -3.68 -8.13 9.39
N ASN A 92 -4.66 -8.34 10.26
CA ASN A 92 -5.94 -8.91 9.86
C ASN A 92 -6.72 -8.00 8.88
N ASP A 93 -6.47 -6.70 8.91
CA ASP A 93 -7.08 -5.76 7.97
C ASP A 93 -6.53 -5.88 6.55
N LEU A 94 -5.46 -6.65 6.35
CA LEU A 94 -4.87 -6.92 5.03
C LEU A 94 -5.41 -8.17 4.34
N LYS A 95 -6.26 -8.96 4.99
CA LYS A 95 -6.70 -10.28 4.46
C LYS A 95 -7.47 -10.20 3.15
N ASP A 96 -8.22 -9.12 2.93
CA ASP A 96 -9.05 -8.94 1.74
C ASP A 96 -8.39 -8.08 0.67
N VAL A 97 -7.11 -7.83 0.80
CA VAL A 97 -6.32 -7.01 -0.13
C VAL A 97 -5.76 -7.88 -1.24
N GLU A 98 -5.89 -7.44 -2.49
CA GLU A 98 -5.38 -8.15 -3.66
C GLU A 98 -4.14 -7.51 -4.28
N PHE A 99 -3.86 -6.25 -3.97
CA PHE A 99 -2.70 -5.53 -4.50
C PHE A 99 -1.95 -4.79 -3.40
N TYR A 100 -0.64 -4.99 -3.34
CA TYR A 100 0.21 -4.42 -2.29
C TYR A 100 1.28 -3.51 -2.88
N ILE A 101 1.41 -2.31 -2.33
CA ILE A 101 2.53 -1.40 -2.56
C ILE A 101 3.35 -1.35 -1.28
N VAL A 102 4.61 -1.72 -1.35
CA VAL A 102 5.54 -1.65 -0.22
C VAL A 102 6.35 -0.38 -0.33
N ALA A 103 6.19 0.52 0.64
CA ALA A 103 6.82 1.84 0.67
C ALA A 103 7.53 2.09 2.00
N VAL A 104 8.16 1.06 2.54
CA VAL A 104 8.94 1.17 3.79
C VAL A 104 10.30 1.83 3.52
N PRO A 105 10.89 2.52 4.52
CA PRO A 105 12.20 3.11 4.36
C PRO A 105 13.28 2.05 4.19
N THR A 106 14.35 2.42 3.47
CA THR A 106 15.58 1.64 3.33
C THR A 106 16.76 2.49 3.84
N PRO A 107 16.89 2.68 5.17
CA PRO A 107 17.97 3.48 5.73
C PRO A 107 19.32 2.84 5.46
N ILE A 108 20.39 3.62 5.60
CA ILE A 108 21.75 3.11 5.56
C ILE A 108 22.25 2.88 6.98
N ASP A 109 23.08 1.84 7.16
CA ASP A 109 23.75 1.55 8.42
C ASP A 109 25.03 2.39 8.60
N ASP A 110 25.74 2.18 9.73
CA ASP A 110 26.97 2.90 10.04
C ASP A 110 28.11 2.65 9.03
N ALA A 111 28.03 1.57 8.26
CA ALA A 111 28.96 1.22 7.19
C ALA A 111 28.52 1.75 5.81
N ASN A 112 27.50 2.61 5.73
CA ASN A 112 26.87 3.12 4.50
C ASN A 112 26.28 2.01 3.60
N LEU A 113 25.90 0.87 4.19
CA LEU A 113 25.22 -0.22 3.49
C LEU A 113 23.70 -0.11 3.73
N PRO A 114 22.86 -0.53 2.75
CA PRO A 114 21.42 -0.51 2.96
C PRO A 114 21.00 -1.40 4.12
N ASP A 115 20.21 -0.85 5.04
CA ASP A 115 19.53 -1.64 6.06
C ASP A 115 18.18 -2.12 5.51
N LEU A 116 18.09 -3.43 5.24
CA LEU A 116 16.91 -4.05 4.67
C LEU A 116 15.91 -4.55 5.73
N THR A 117 16.13 -4.26 7.01
CA THR A 117 15.26 -4.71 8.10
C THR A 117 13.80 -4.29 7.90
N PRO A 118 13.48 -3.02 7.55
CA PRO A 118 12.10 -2.63 7.28
C PRO A 118 11.49 -3.37 6.08
N LEU A 119 12.26 -3.56 5.01
CA LEU A 119 11.80 -4.26 3.81
C LEU A 119 11.53 -5.75 4.11
N LEU A 120 12.40 -6.42 4.84
CA LEU A 120 12.21 -7.81 5.26
C LEU A 120 10.98 -7.95 6.16
N GLY A 121 10.77 -7.01 7.09
CA GLY A 121 9.58 -6.97 7.94
C GLY A 121 8.29 -6.82 7.14
N ALA A 122 8.26 -5.89 6.18
CA ALA A 122 7.13 -5.70 5.29
C ALA A 122 6.86 -6.94 4.42
N SER A 123 7.90 -7.56 3.88
CA SER A 123 7.78 -8.79 3.09
C SER A 123 7.19 -9.94 3.90
N LYS A 124 7.59 -10.10 5.15
CA LYS A 124 7.00 -11.09 6.07
C LYS A 124 5.52 -10.79 6.37
N THR A 125 5.17 -9.53 6.56
CA THR A 125 3.80 -9.10 6.78
C THR A 125 2.92 -9.48 5.59
N VAL A 126 3.34 -9.15 4.38
CA VAL A 126 2.60 -9.49 3.15
C VAL A 126 2.49 -11.00 2.96
N ALA A 127 3.57 -11.75 3.20
CA ALA A 127 3.58 -13.21 3.07
C ALA A 127 2.57 -13.92 3.98
N GLN A 128 2.25 -13.35 5.14
CA GLN A 128 1.28 -13.92 6.08
C GLN A 128 -0.17 -13.79 5.60
N VAL A 129 -0.47 -12.88 4.70
CA VAL A 129 -1.84 -12.56 4.23
C VAL A 129 -2.09 -12.90 2.76
N LEU A 130 -1.07 -13.34 2.05
CA LEU A 130 -1.21 -13.79 0.67
C LEU A 130 -1.96 -15.12 0.56
#